data_c74a52945552c65ef6542cf7bbd7619b
#
_entry.id   c74a52945552c65ef6542cf7bbd7619b
#
_cell.length_a   1.000
_cell.length_b   1.000
_cell.length_c   1.000
_cell.angle_alpha   90.00
_cell.angle_beta   90.00
_cell.angle_gamma   90.00
#
_symmetry.space_group_name_H-M   'P 1'
#
loop_
_entity.id
_entity.type
_entity.pdbx_description
1 polymer ?
#
loop_
_entity_poly.entity_id
_entity_poly.type
_entity_poly.pdbx_seq_one_letter_code
_entity_poly.pdbx_strand_id
1 'polypeptide(L)'
;MSQWIEVSIQTTHEAADLVAEIMRAAGANNGAVIEDPVLINTLRNSGTWELCDIPEQENTEVVTITAYYPEDEELQPRLTQIDEDLTNLETRIGKCRFGNTRFRTVSEQDWANEWKQYFHVTHIGRTLVIKPTWEKYTSKAGEHIIEIDPGMAFGTGTHHTTCMCMERLEKVLRTDMEVFDVGTGSGILAIAAAKLGAKTVKAVDIDATAVRVAIENIAGNELTEKISVQQGDLLHGTEGKADIIIANIIADIIIMLLQDIPGKLKSGGIFLASGIIEERQNDVSAAASKVGLCVEAVDAKGGWVVMQMRKED
;
A
#
# COMPACT_ATOMS: atom_id res chain seq x y z
N MET A 1 -23.48 11.67 -7.95
CA MET A 1 -22.77 10.71 -7.06
C MET A 1 -23.00 9.35 -7.68
N SER A 2 -21.93 8.69 -8.05
CA SER A 2 -22.02 7.36 -8.65
C SER A 2 -22.46 6.37 -7.57
N GLN A 3 -23.57 5.69 -7.79
CA GLN A 3 -23.99 4.56 -6.96
C GLN A 3 -23.41 3.28 -7.57
N TRP A 4 -23.00 2.37 -6.71
CA TRP A 4 -22.46 1.09 -7.09
C TRP A 4 -23.30 -0.03 -6.50
N ILE A 5 -23.43 -1.11 -7.23
CA ILE A 5 -24.06 -2.33 -6.74
C ILE A 5 -22.98 -3.35 -6.46
N GLU A 6 -22.87 -3.73 -5.21
CA GLU A 6 -22.10 -4.88 -4.75
C GLU A 6 -22.91 -6.13 -5.07
N VAL A 7 -22.27 -7.06 -5.77
CA VAL A 7 -22.83 -8.36 -6.11
C VAL A 7 -21.98 -9.44 -5.47
N SER A 8 -22.56 -10.23 -4.56
CA SER A 8 -21.85 -11.32 -3.87
C SER A 8 -22.49 -12.67 -4.23
N ILE A 9 -21.62 -13.62 -4.61
CA ILE A 9 -21.99 -14.99 -4.98
C ILE A 9 -21.23 -15.95 -4.09
N GLN A 10 -21.95 -16.88 -3.47
CA GLN A 10 -21.36 -17.97 -2.70
C GLN A 10 -21.17 -19.21 -3.59
N THR A 11 -19.96 -19.76 -3.57
CA THR A 11 -19.56 -20.85 -4.46
C THR A 11 -18.63 -21.85 -3.77
N THR A 12 -18.25 -22.91 -4.49
CA THR A 12 -17.25 -23.90 -4.04
C THR A 12 -15.83 -23.42 -4.34
N HIS A 13 -14.82 -23.98 -3.66
CA HIS A 13 -13.41 -23.71 -3.95
C HIS A 13 -13.04 -24.00 -5.40
N GLU A 14 -13.56 -25.11 -5.97
CA GLU A 14 -13.27 -25.54 -7.35
C GLU A 14 -13.84 -24.56 -8.40
N ALA A 15 -14.95 -23.89 -8.08
CA ALA A 15 -15.63 -22.98 -9.00
C ALA A 15 -15.24 -21.50 -8.77
N ALA A 16 -14.53 -21.17 -7.71
CA ALA A 16 -14.24 -19.79 -7.30
C ALA A 16 -13.63 -18.94 -8.43
N ASP A 17 -12.58 -19.43 -9.07
CA ASP A 17 -11.91 -18.72 -10.16
C ASP A 17 -12.82 -18.54 -11.39
N LEU A 18 -13.63 -19.56 -11.71
CA LEU A 18 -14.56 -19.49 -12.83
C LEU A 18 -15.68 -18.49 -12.57
N VAL A 19 -16.23 -18.46 -11.34
CA VAL A 19 -17.24 -17.48 -10.94
C VAL A 19 -16.65 -16.07 -10.96
N ALA A 20 -15.44 -15.88 -10.47
CA ALA A 20 -14.75 -14.60 -10.52
C ALA A 20 -14.52 -14.12 -11.95
N GLU A 21 -14.21 -15.03 -12.88
CA GLU A 21 -14.03 -14.70 -14.30
C GLU A 21 -15.35 -14.32 -14.97
N ILE A 22 -16.45 -15.02 -14.69
CA ILE A 22 -17.80 -14.66 -15.14
C ILE A 22 -18.15 -13.23 -14.69
N MET A 23 -17.91 -12.91 -13.42
CA MET A 23 -18.18 -11.57 -12.89
C MET A 23 -17.31 -10.50 -13.54
N ARG A 24 -16.03 -10.79 -13.80
CA ARG A 24 -15.14 -9.86 -14.52
C ARG A 24 -15.57 -9.65 -15.97
N ALA A 25 -15.92 -10.72 -16.67
CA ALA A 25 -16.40 -10.66 -18.06
C ALA A 25 -17.69 -9.85 -18.21
N ALA A 26 -18.54 -9.83 -17.18
CA ALA A 26 -19.74 -9.01 -17.12
C ALA A 26 -19.47 -7.52 -16.82
N GLY A 27 -18.21 -7.10 -16.73
CA GLY A 27 -17.83 -5.70 -16.60
C GLY A 27 -17.43 -5.25 -15.20
N ALA A 28 -17.00 -6.16 -14.33
CA ALA A 28 -16.37 -5.81 -13.07
C ALA A 28 -14.94 -5.28 -13.31
N ASN A 29 -14.82 -4.06 -13.82
CA ASN A 29 -13.54 -3.46 -14.25
C ASN A 29 -12.52 -3.30 -13.10
N ASN A 30 -13.01 -3.22 -11.86
CA ASN A 30 -12.17 -3.16 -10.66
C ASN A 30 -11.77 -4.55 -10.12
N GLY A 31 -12.09 -5.61 -10.86
CA GLY A 31 -11.83 -6.99 -10.46
C GLY A 31 -12.92 -7.60 -9.59
N ALA A 32 -12.66 -8.82 -9.11
CA ALA A 32 -13.52 -9.53 -8.18
C ALA A 32 -12.69 -9.92 -6.95
N VAL A 33 -13.25 -9.72 -5.77
CA VAL A 33 -12.67 -10.12 -4.49
C VAL A 33 -13.06 -11.57 -4.23
N ILE A 34 -12.09 -12.42 -3.92
CA ILE A 34 -12.30 -13.83 -3.57
C ILE A 34 -12.01 -13.98 -2.08
N GLU A 35 -13.05 -14.21 -1.30
CA GLU A 35 -12.96 -14.53 0.12
C GLU A 35 -13.02 -16.04 0.30
N ASP A 36 -11.83 -16.67 0.30
CA ASP A 36 -11.66 -18.10 0.52
C ASP A 36 -11.27 -18.35 1.99
N PRO A 37 -12.17 -18.94 2.79
CA PRO A 37 -11.90 -19.20 4.21
C PRO A 37 -10.69 -20.11 4.48
N VAL A 38 -10.42 -21.06 3.58
CA VAL A 38 -9.25 -21.97 3.70
C VAL A 38 -7.96 -21.19 3.49
N LEU A 39 -7.94 -20.35 2.45
CA LEU A 39 -6.78 -19.50 2.17
C LEU A 39 -6.55 -18.48 3.30
N ILE A 40 -7.62 -17.83 3.77
CA ILE A 40 -7.58 -16.88 4.89
C ILE A 40 -7.01 -17.55 6.14
N ASN A 41 -7.54 -18.71 6.53
CA ASN A 41 -7.05 -19.44 7.70
C ASN A 41 -5.61 -19.92 7.53
N THR A 42 -5.21 -20.34 6.33
CA THR A 42 -3.85 -20.75 6.01
C THR A 42 -2.87 -19.58 6.14
N LEU A 43 -3.18 -18.44 5.56
CA LEU A 43 -2.36 -17.23 5.65
C LEU A 43 -2.26 -16.71 7.09
N ARG A 44 -3.38 -16.73 7.83
CA ARG A 44 -3.39 -16.37 9.26
C ARG A 44 -2.45 -17.26 10.08
N ASN A 45 -2.46 -18.57 9.85
CA ASN A 45 -1.65 -19.53 10.60
C ASN A 45 -0.18 -19.54 10.17
N SER A 46 0.15 -19.02 8.99
CA SER A 46 1.54 -18.91 8.50
C SER A 46 2.35 -17.83 9.20
N GLY A 47 1.68 -16.92 9.94
CA GLY A 47 2.34 -15.77 10.61
C GLY A 47 2.89 -14.72 9.64
N THR A 48 2.60 -14.85 8.34
CA THR A 48 3.06 -13.92 7.29
C THR A 48 2.07 -12.79 7.01
N TRP A 49 0.87 -12.86 7.59
CA TRP A 49 -0.17 -11.86 7.39
C TRP A 49 -0.35 -10.95 8.60
N GLU A 50 -0.33 -9.63 8.37
CA GLU A 50 -0.47 -8.62 9.44
C GLU A 50 -1.88 -8.48 10.01
N LEU A 51 -2.89 -9.05 9.35
CA LEU A 51 -4.29 -9.03 9.78
C LEU A 51 -4.58 -10.16 10.78
N CYS A 52 -3.87 -10.16 11.90
CA CYS A 52 -4.13 -11.06 13.03
C CYS A 52 -5.54 -10.90 13.63
N ASP A 53 -6.27 -9.85 13.27
CA ASP A 53 -7.60 -9.53 13.79
C ASP A 53 -8.75 -10.13 12.98
N ILE A 54 -8.50 -10.79 11.85
CA ILE A 54 -9.55 -11.54 11.15
C ILE A 54 -9.86 -12.78 11.97
N PRO A 55 -11.10 -12.94 12.46
CA PRO A 55 -11.49 -14.13 13.22
C PRO A 55 -11.33 -15.38 12.35
N GLU A 56 -11.06 -16.50 13.01
CA GLU A 56 -11.01 -17.80 12.33
C GLU A 56 -12.35 -18.07 11.63
N GLN A 57 -12.25 -18.42 10.34
CA GLN A 57 -13.43 -18.70 9.54
C GLN A 57 -13.90 -20.13 9.83
N GLU A 58 -15.05 -20.25 10.51
CA GLU A 58 -15.62 -21.54 10.92
C GLU A 58 -16.17 -22.35 9.73
N ASN A 59 -16.78 -21.65 8.75
CA ASN A 59 -17.32 -22.30 7.55
C ASN A 59 -16.30 -22.27 6.42
N THR A 60 -15.56 -23.36 6.27
CA THR A 60 -14.52 -23.49 5.25
C THR A 60 -15.01 -24.11 3.93
N GLU A 61 -16.30 -24.41 3.79
CA GLU A 61 -16.83 -25.07 2.57
C GLU A 61 -17.29 -24.06 1.50
N VAL A 62 -17.49 -22.80 1.88
CA VAL A 62 -18.09 -21.78 1.02
C VAL A 62 -17.11 -20.65 0.78
N VAL A 63 -16.82 -20.40 -0.50
CA VAL A 63 -16.08 -19.23 -0.96
C VAL A 63 -17.06 -18.14 -1.37
N THR A 64 -16.81 -16.90 -0.97
CA THR A 64 -17.62 -15.75 -1.41
C THR A 64 -16.84 -14.96 -2.47
N ILE A 65 -17.48 -14.71 -3.60
CA ILE A 65 -16.95 -13.85 -4.66
C ILE A 65 -17.77 -12.58 -4.69
N THR A 66 -17.10 -11.43 -4.56
CA THR A 66 -17.75 -10.11 -4.55
C THR A 66 -17.19 -9.24 -5.66
N ALA A 67 -18.06 -8.59 -6.42
CA ALA A 67 -17.70 -7.62 -7.44
C ALA A 67 -18.63 -6.41 -7.40
N TYR A 68 -18.17 -5.30 -7.98
CA TYR A 68 -18.86 -4.02 -7.93
C TYR A 68 -19.15 -3.52 -9.33
N TYR A 69 -20.41 -3.13 -9.57
CA TYR A 69 -20.91 -2.64 -10.85
C TYR A 69 -21.50 -1.23 -10.68
N PRO A 70 -21.29 -0.32 -11.63
CA PRO A 70 -21.97 0.97 -11.59
C PRO A 70 -23.49 0.77 -11.72
N GLU A 71 -24.27 1.57 -10.99
CA GLU A 71 -25.71 1.64 -11.12
C GLU A 71 -26.07 2.49 -12.35
N ASP A 72 -26.00 1.87 -13.52
CA ASP A 72 -26.28 2.46 -14.83
C ASP A 72 -27.33 1.63 -15.62
N GLU A 73 -27.66 2.06 -16.83
CA GLU A 73 -28.64 1.40 -17.70
C GLU A 73 -28.20 -0.04 -18.09
N GLU A 74 -26.90 -0.32 -18.04
CA GLU A 74 -26.34 -1.63 -18.38
C GLU A 74 -26.32 -2.60 -17.18
N LEU A 75 -26.68 -2.16 -15.99
CA LEU A 75 -26.62 -3.01 -14.79
C LEU A 75 -27.49 -4.27 -14.93
N GLN A 76 -28.76 -4.09 -15.30
CA GLN A 76 -29.70 -5.24 -15.42
C GLN A 76 -29.28 -6.24 -16.51
N PRO A 77 -28.86 -5.81 -17.71
CA PRO A 77 -28.24 -6.72 -18.70
C PRO A 77 -27.04 -7.49 -18.14
N ARG A 78 -26.13 -6.83 -17.42
CA ARG A 78 -24.95 -7.49 -16.79
C ARG A 78 -25.35 -8.54 -15.75
N LEU A 79 -26.30 -8.23 -14.88
CA LEU A 79 -26.79 -9.17 -13.88
C LEU A 79 -27.47 -10.40 -14.50
N THR A 80 -28.23 -10.19 -15.58
CA THR A 80 -28.84 -11.27 -16.33
C THR A 80 -27.78 -12.17 -16.97
N GLN A 81 -26.76 -11.58 -17.60
CA GLN A 81 -25.65 -12.31 -18.19
C GLN A 81 -24.91 -13.16 -17.16
N ILE A 82 -24.62 -12.60 -15.98
CA ILE A 82 -23.98 -13.34 -14.87
C ILE A 82 -24.83 -14.57 -14.50
N ASP A 83 -26.14 -14.41 -14.34
CA ASP A 83 -27.01 -15.54 -13.95
C ASP A 83 -27.11 -16.61 -15.02
N GLU A 84 -27.17 -16.24 -16.30
CA GLU A 84 -27.11 -17.14 -17.44
C GLU A 84 -25.77 -17.90 -17.47
N ASP A 85 -24.66 -17.23 -17.35
CA ASP A 85 -23.32 -17.82 -17.37
C ASP A 85 -23.08 -18.76 -16.19
N LEU A 86 -23.56 -18.40 -15.01
CA LEU A 86 -23.53 -19.27 -13.84
C LEU A 86 -24.41 -20.52 -14.02
N THR A 87 -25.58 -20.37 -14.61
CA THR A 87 -26.46 -21.51 -14.94
C THR A 87 -25.80 -22.44 -15.98
N ASN A 88 -25.15 -21.87 -16.99
CA ASN A 88 -24.37 -22.65 -17.96
C ASN A 88 -23.17 -23.35 -17.30
N LEU A 89 -22.50 -22.70 -16.37
CA LEU A 89 -21.42 -23.30 -15.57
C LEU A 89 -21.95 -24.51 -14.78
N GLU A 90 -23.08 -24.36 -14.07
CA GLU A 90 -23.71 -25.44 -13.29
C GLU A 90 -24.12 -26.64 -14.12
N THR A 91 -24.53 -26.45 -15.38
CA THR A 91 -24.81 -27.56 -16.30
C THR A 91 -23.57 -28.35 -16.70
N ARG A 92 -22.37 -27.71 -16.63
CA ARG A 92 -21.08 -28.31 -17.03
C ARG A 92 -20.35 -29.00 -15.91
N ILE A 93 -20.34 -28.40 -14.72
CA ILE A 93 -19.54 -28.88 -13.58
C ILE A 93 -20.39 -29.35 -12.39
N GLY A 94 -21.72 -29.29 -12.47
CA GLY A 94 -22.64 -29.56 -11.39
C GLY A 94 -22.91 -28.31 -10.55
N LYS A 95 -23.76 -28.48 -9.50
CA LYS A 95 -24.16 -27.36 -8.64
C LYS A 95 -22.94 -26.72 -7.96
N CYS A 96 -22.70 -25.47 -8.24
CA CYS A 96 -21.56 -24.72 -7.71
C CYS A 96 -21.96 -23.41 -7.00
N ARG A 97 -23.24 -23.07 -6.92
CA ARG A 97 -23.77 -21.93 -6.17
C ARG A 97 -24.42 -22.36 -4.88
N PHE A 98 -24.18 -21.58 -3.81
CA PHE A 98 -24.87 -21.71 -2.52
C PHE A 98 -25.76 -20.48 -2.29
N GLY A 99 -27.06 -20.73 -2.14
CA GLY A 99 -28.04 -19.66 -1.91
C GLY A 99 -28.28 -18.77 -3.15
N ASN A 100 -28.83 -17.59 -2.89
CA ASN A 100 -29.15 -16.61 -3.92
C ASN A 100 -28.00 -15.58 -4.04
N THR A 101 -27.78 -15.05 -5.24
CA THR A 101 -26.95 -13.87 -5.43
C THR A 101 -27.44 -12.73 -4.54
N ARG A 102 -26.54 -12.13 -3.79
CA ARG A 102 -26.85 -10.99 -2.90
C ARG A 102 -26.50 -9.70 -3.60
N PHE A 103 -27.34 -8.69 -3.40
CA PHE A 103 -27.15 -7.35 -3.93
C PHE A 103 -27.19 -6.34 -2.80
N ARG A 104 -26.26 -5.41 -2.79
CA ARG A 104 -26.23 -4.28 -1.87
C ARG A 104 -25.88 -3.01 -2.62
N THR A 105 -26.71 -1.98 -2.50
CA THR A 105 -26.35 -0.66 -3.02
C THR A 105 -25.27 -0.09 -2.11
N VAL A 106 -24.15 0.31 -2.70
CA VAL A 106 -23.01 0.90 -2.01
C VAL A 106 -22.79 2.29 -2.59
N SER A 107 -22.90 3.30 -1.76
CA SER A 107 -22.46 4.64 -2.16
C SER A 107 -20.94 4.72 -2.11
N GLU A 108 -20.35 5.58 -2.94
CA GLU A 108 -18.91 5.89 -2.86
C GLU A 108 -18.48 6.29 -1.43
N GLN A 109 -19.41 6.87 -0.65
CA GLN A 109 -19.20 7.22 0.75
C GLN A 109 -19.24 6.02 1.70
N ASP A 110 -20.06 5.01 1.44
CA ASP A 110 -20.12 3.81 2.28
C ASP A 110 -18.86 2.96 2.07
N TRP A 111 -18.43 2.79 0.82
CA TRP A 111 -17.19 2.10 0.50
C TRP A 111 -15.97 2.83 1.08
N ALA A 112 -15.93 4.16 0.95
CA ALA A 112 -14.89 4.99 1.56
C ALA A 112 -14.89 4.94 3.10
N ASN A 113 -15.96 4.46 3.73
CA ASN A 113 -16.06 4.40 5.20
C ASN A 113 -15.84 2.99 5.77
N GLU A 114 -16.14 1.92 5.02
CA GLU A 114 -15.94 0.55 5.52
C GLU A 114 -14.47 0.23 5.81
N TRP A 115 -13.53 0.69 4.99
CA TRP A 115 -12.10 0.46 5.24
C TRP A 115 -11.57 1.27 6.42
N LYS A 116 -12.21 2.40 6.78
CA LYS A 116 -11.79 3.25 7.92
C LYS A 116 -11.81 2.52 9.25
N GLN A 117 -12.71 1.56 9.41
CA GLN A 117 -12.81 0.75 10.64
C GLN A 117 -11.59 -0.15 10.89
N TYR A 118 -10.75 -0.37 9.89
CA TYR A 118 -9.53 -1.17 10.01
C TYR A 118 -8.27 -0.32 10.26
N PHE A 119 -8.42 1.02 10.23
CA PHE A 119 -7.31 1.93 10.46
C PHE A 119 -7.43 2.59 11.83
N HIS A 120 -6.54 2.22 12.72
CA HIS A 120 -6.47 2.72 14.09
C HIS A 120 -5.16 3.45 14.34
N VAL A 121 -5.14 4.23 15.42
CA VAL A 121 -3.90 4.87 15.89
C VAL A 121 -2.83 3.81 16.11
N THR A 122 -1.73 3.92 15.39
CA THR A 122 -0.65 2.93 15.38
C THR A 122 0.68 3.58 15.76
N HIS A 123 1.39 2.98 16.73
CA HIS A 123 2.71 3.43 17.15
C HIS A 123 3.79 2.73 16.32
N ILE A 124 4.73 3.50 15.78
CA ILE A 124 5.84 3.00 14.97
C ILE A 124 7.15 3.43 15.60
N GLY A 125 8.08 2.48 15.76
CA GLY A 125 9.36 2.76 16.39
C GLY A 125 9.21 3.26 17.83
N ARG A 126 9.87 4.38 18.17
CA ARG A 126 9.90 4.93 19.51
C ARG A 126 9.03 6.17 19.70
N THR A 127 8.90 6.98 18.64
CA THR A 127 8.31 8.33 18.75
C THR A 127 7.26 8.64 17.71
N LEU A 128 7.15 7.85 16.63
CA LEU A 128 6.20 8.07 15.56
C LEU A 128 4.83 7.45 15.89
N VAL A 129 3.77 8.20 15.65
CA VAL A 129 2.39 7.74 15.80
C VAL A 129 1.61 8.09 14.55
N ILE A 130 1.09 7.08 13.87
CA ILE A 130 0.18 7.27 12.74
C ILE A 130 -1.22 7.39 13.30
N LYS A 131 -1.91 8.44 12.92
CA LYS A 131 -3.28 8.72 13.33
C LYS A 131 -4.14 8.99 12.09
N PRO A 132 -5.16 8.16 11.83
CA PRO A 132 -6.18 8.51 10.85
C PRO A 132 -6.86 9.84 11.17
N THR A 133 -7.25 10.60 10.13
CA THR A 133 -7.88 11.94 10.32
C THR A 133 -9.16 11.88 11.15
N TRP A 134 -9.91 10.78 11.09
CA TRP A 134 -11.18 10.56 11.79
C TRP A 134 -11.03 10.05 13.23
N GLU A 135 -9.84 9.65 13.67
CA GLU A 135 -9.62 9.20 15.04
C GLU A 135 -9.12 10.33 15.95
N LYS A 136 -9.58 10.31 17.22
CA LYS A 136 -9.11 11.22 18.26
C LYS A 136 -7.95 10.57 19.00
N TYR A 137 -6.84 11.29 19.10
CA TYR A 137 -5.68 10.85 19.84
C TYR A 137 -5.08 12.04 20.61
N THR A 138 -4.71 11.81 21.87
CA THR A 138 -4.00 12.79 22.68
C THR A 138 -2.53 12.39 22.73
N SER A 139 -1.66 13.20 22.11
CA SER A 139 -0.23 12.91 22.02
C SER A 139 0.43 12.91 23.41
N LYS A 140 1.38 12.02 23.60
CA LYS A 140 2.28 12.00 24.75
C LYS A 140 3.53 12.81 24.46
N ALA A 141 4.24 13.21 25.53
CA ALA A 141 5.48 13.98 25.37
C ALA A 141 6.51 13.18 24.54
N GLY A 142 7.06 13.81 23.50
CA GLY A 142 8.04 13.23 22.61
C GLY A 142 7.47 12.43 21.44
N GLU A 143 6.15 12.32 21.29
CA GLU A 143 5.53 11.70 20.14
C GLU A 143 5.42 12.66 18.96
N HIS A 144 5.65 12.16 17.76
CA HIS A 144 5.46 12.84 16.49
C HIS A 144 4.23 12.24 15.80
N ILE A 145 3.13 13.00 15.80
CA ILE A 145 1.88 12.55 15.21
C ILE A 145 1.91 12.78 13.70
N ILE A 146 1.69 11.72 12.94
CA ILE A 146 1.46 11.73 11.49
C ILE A 146 -0.03 11.53 11.28
N GLU A 147 -0.72 12.61 10.96
CA GLU A 147 -2.13 12.55 10.59
C GLU A 147 -2.25 12.20 9.11
N ILE A 148 -2.93 11.11 8.80
CA ILE A 148 -3.03 10.63 7.43
C ILE A 148 -4.45 10.22 7.07
N ASP A 149 -4.86 10.59 5.87
CA ASP A 149 -5.96 9.96 5.16
C ASP A 149 -5.35 9.21 3.97
N PRO A 150 -5.22 7.88 4.06
CA PRO A 150 -4.57 7.11 3.00
C PRO A 150 -5.36 7.14 1.69
N GLY A 151 -6.68 7.36 1.74
CA GLY A 151 -7.51 7.41 0.55
C GLY A 151 -7.30 6.20 -0.35
N MET A 152 -7.15 6.46 -1.66
CA MET A 152 -6.83 5.43 -2.69
C MET A 152 -5.33 5.32 -3.00
N ALA A 153 -4.47 6.11 -2.34
CA ALA A 153 -3.02 6.05 -2.54
C ALA A 153 -2.38 4.95 -1.69
N PHE A 154 -1.33 4.32 -2.20
CA PHE A 154 -0.52 3.38 -1.43
C PHE A 154 0.22 4.09 -0.30
N GLY A 155 0.45 3.38 0.82
CA GLY A 155 1.16 3.93 1.98
C GLY A 155 0.22 4.33 3.11
N THR A 156 -0.59 3.39 3.59
CA THR A 156 -1.49 3.58 4.74
C THR A 156 -0.75 3.68 6.07
N GLY A 157 0.53 3.32 6.07
CA GLY A 157 1.40 3.40 7.24
C GLY A 157 1.49 2.12 8.07
N THR A 158 0.58 1.18 7.92
CA THR A 158 0.57 -0.08 8.69
C THR A 158 1.30 -1.22 7.99
N HIS A 159 1.58 -1.11 6.68
CA HIS A 159 2.32 -2.14 5.96
C HIS A 159 3.75 -2.29 6.49
N HIS A 160 4.27 -3.52 6.57
CA HIS A 160 5.60 -3.83 7.11
C HIS A 160 6.70 -2.97 6.50
N THR A 161 6.70 -2.77 5.18
CA THR A 161 7.71 -1.98 4.48
C THR A 161 7.72 -0.53 4.94
N THR A 162 6.55 0.08 5.11
CA THR A 162 6.41 1.46 5.57
C THR A 162 6.84 1.60 7.03
N CYS A 163 6.43 0.67 7.90
CA CYS A 163 6.86 0.64 9.30
C CYS A 163 8.40 0.54 9.42
N MET A 164 9.01 -0.41 8.69
CA MET A 164 10.46 -0.61 8.71
C MET A 164 11.21 0.63 8.19
N CYS A 165 10.71 1.30 7.13
CA CYS A 165 11.28 2.56 6.65
C CYS A 165 11.25 3.64 7.74
N MET A 166 10.11 3.83 8.42
CA MET A 166 9.97 4.80 9.50
C MET A 166 10.88 4.49 10.68
N GLU A 167 10.96 3.22 11.10
CA GLU A 167 11.88 2.79 12.17
C GLU A 167 13.34 3.02 11.82
N ARG A 168 13.73 2.84 10.55
CA ARG A 168 15.09 3.14 10.07
C ARG A 168 15.31 4.64 10.00
N LEU A 169 14.37 5.40 9.49
CA LEU A 169 14.43 6.86 9.48
C LEU A 169 14.66 7.42 10.87
N GLU A 170 13.91 6.96 11.87
CA GLU A 170 14.06 7.37 13.27
C GLU A 170 15.48 7.12 13.82
N LYS A 171 16.15 6.07 13.34
CA LYS A 171 17.53 5.73 13.75
C LYS A 171 18.59 6.61 13.08
N VAL A 172 18.40 6.95 11.80
CA VAL A 172 19.47 7.56 10.96
C VAL A 172 19.30 9.05 10.74
N LEU A 173 18.06 9.56 10.73
CA LEU A 173 17.79 10.97 10.47
C LEU A 173 18.32 11.83 11.62
N ARG A 174 18.94 12.96 11.28
CA ARG A 174 19.40 13.99 12.20
C ARG A 174 18.76 15.32 11.79
N THR A 175 18.68 16.23 12.73
CA THR A 175 18.22 17.60 12.47
C THR A 175 19.02 18.22 11.33
N ASP A 176 18.34 19.03 10.52
CA ASP A 176 18.89 19.77 9.37
C ASP A 176 19.31 18.94 8.15
N MET A 177 19.04 17.64 8.12
CA MET A 177 19.22 16.81 6.93
C MET A 177 18.22 17.14 5.83
N GLU A 178 18.64 17.02 4.58
CA GLU A 178 17.82 17.10 3.38
C GLU A 178 17.45 15.68 2.95
N VAL A 179 16.15 15.44 2.68
CA VAL A 179 15.62 14.13 2.37
C VAL A 179 14.93 14.14 1.01
N PHE A 180 15.12 13.09 0.22
CA PHE A 180 14.28 12.80 -0.96
C PHE A 180 13.45 11.55 -0.69
N ASP A 181 12.15 11.61 -1.00
CA ASP A 181 11.20 10.50 -0.91
C ASP A 181 10.71 10.15 -2.31
N VAL A 182 11.13 8.99 -2.81
CA VAL A 182 10.91 8.54 -4.20
C VAL A 182 9.84 7.46 -4.25
N GLY A 183 8.77 7.71 -4.99
CA GLY A 183 7.54 6.92 -4.92
C GLY A 183 6.80 7.22 -3.62
N THR A 184 6.52 8.52 -3.40
CA THR A 184 6.03 9.01 -2.09
C THR A 184 4.64 8.51 -1.72
N GLY A 185 3.83 8.08 -2.71
CA GLY A 185 2.47 7.58 -2.48
C GLY A 185 1.61 8.57 -1.71
N SER A 186 1.18 8.19 -0.51
CA SER A 186 0.40 9.06 0.39
C SER A 186 1.19 10.23 1.02
N GLY A 187 2.52 10.28 0.83
CA GLY A 187 3.41 11.26 1.46
C GLY A 187 3.87 10.88 2.87
N ILE A 188 3.53 9.70 3.36
CA ILE A 188 3.74 9.32 4.77
C ILE A 188 5.21 9.32 5.19
N LEU A 189 6.13 8.84 4.33
CA LEU A 189 7.56 8.80 4.64
C LEU A 189 8.16 10.21 4.60
N ALA A 190 7.72 11.05 3.66
CA ALA A 190 8.09 12.47 3.64
C ALA A 190 7.64 13.20 4.90
N ILE A 191 6.39 12.98 5.34
CA ILE A 191 5.84 13.54 6.58
C ILE A 191 6.62 13.04 7.78
N ALA A 192 6.92 11.74 7.87
CA ALA A 192 7.73 11.16 8.94
C ALA A 192 9.12 11.81 9.01
N ALA A 193 9.79 11.97 7.88
CA ALA A 193 11.10 12.63 7.82
C ALA A 193 11.03 14.09 8.32
N ALA A 194 10.03 14.86 7.91
CA ALA A 194 9.87 16.25 8.35
C ALA A 194 9.53 16.37 9.84
N LYS A 195 8.68 15.48 10.39
CA LYS A 195 8.33 15.41 11.81
C LYS A 195 9.54 15.01 12.68
N LEU A 196 10.41 14.14 12.17
CA LEU A 196 11.66 13.74 12.84
C LEU A 196 12.76 14.81 12.76
N GLY A 197 12.54 15.93 12.08
CA GLY A 197 13.45 17.08 12.09
C GLY A 197 14.25 17.29 10.81
N ALA A 198 13.85 16.67 9.68
CA ALA A 198 14.43 17.01 8.38
C ALA A 198 14.28 18.52 8.10
N LYS A 199 15.30 19.12 7.49
CA LYS A 199 15.30 20.52 7.08
C LYS A 199 14.32 20.75 5.95
N THR A 200 14.48 19.98 4.89
CA THR A 200 13.61 19.96 3.72
C THR A 200 13.42 18.54 3.22
N VAL A 201 12.25 18.27 2.66
CA VAL A 201 11.94 17.01 2.00
C VAL A 201 11.46 17.29 0.58
N LYS A 202 12.03 16.60 -0.39
CA LYS A 202 11.50 16.56 -1.76
C LYS A 202 10.85 15.21 -2.00
N ALA A 203 9.56 15.21 -2.25
CA ALA A 203 8.75 14.03 -2.50
C ALA A 203 8.41 13.96 -3.99
N VAL A 204 8.55 12.78 -4.59
CA VAL A 204 8.31 12.57 -6.02
C VAL A 204 7.45 11.32 -6.19
N ASP A 205 6.46 11.39 -7.09
CA ASP A 205 5.71 10.22 -7.53
C ASP A 205 5.37 10.35 -9.02
N ILE A 206 5.28 9.23 -9.71
CA ILE A 206 4.88 9.20 -11.14
C ILE A 206 3.37 9.37 -11.30
N ASP A 207 2.60 8.90 -10.30
CA ASP A 207 1.14 8.95 -10.32
C ASP A 207 0.62 10.31 -9.83
N ALA A 208 -0.09 11.03 -10.70
CA ALA A 208 -0.73 12.29 -10.37
C ALA A 208 -1.74 12.18 -9.20
N THR A 209 -2.38 11.02 -9.01
CA THR A 209 -3.28 10.77 -7.89
C THR A 209 -2.51 10.72 -6.57
N ALA A 210 -1.39 10.00 -6.55
CA ALA A 210 -0.50 9.95 -5.39
C ALA A 210 0.04 11.34 -5.02
N VAL A 211 0.49 12.11 -6.02
CA VAL A 211 0.94 13.50 -5.82
C VAL A 211 -0.13 14.37 -5.16
N ARG A 212 -1.39 14.29 -5.64
CA ARG A 212 -2.50 15.04 -5.04
C ARG A 212 -2.76 14.62 -3.59
N VAL A 213 -2.81 13.32 -3.31
CA VAL A 213 -3.04 12.79 -1.96
C VAL A 213 -1.89 13.19 -1.01
N ALA A 214 -0.63 13.11 -1.48
CA ALA A 214 0.51 13.54 -0.70
C ALA A 214 0.43 15.03 -0.33
N ILE A 215 0.06 15.89 -1.27
CA ILE A 215 -0.12 17.33 -1.01
C ILE A 215 -1.20 17.56 0.06
N GLU A 216 -2.35 16.88 -0.04
CA GLU A 216 -3.44 16.98 0.92
C GLU A 216 -2.99 16.53 2.34
N ASN A 217 -2.32 15.39 2.46
CA ASN A 217 -1.80 14.88 3.73
C ASN A 217 -0.71 15.79 4.32
N ILE A 218 0.20 16.32 3.51
CA ILE A 218 1.26 17.25 3.94
C ILE A 218 0.64 18.55 4.47
N ALA A 219 -0.38 19.06 3.80
CA ALA A 219 -1.11 20.25 4.25
C ALA A 219 -1.85 19.99 5.58
N GLY A 220 -2.49 18.82 5.73
CA GLY A 220 -3.14 18.40 6.99
C GLY A 220 -2.16 18.29 8.17
N ASN A 221 -0.88 18.01 7.90
CA ASN A 221 0.19 17.96 8.90
C ASN A 221 0.92 19.31 9.11
N GLU A 222 0.51 20.38 8.42
CA GLU A 222 1.12 21.73 8.49
C GLU A 222 2.60 21.74 8.07
N LEU A 223 2.97 20.97 7.03
CA LEU A 223 4.36 20.76 6.61
C LEU A 223 4.67 21.31 5.20
N THR A 224 3.79 22.11 4.62
CA THR A 224 3.93 22.67 3.26
C THR A 224 5.19 23.51 3.05
N GLU A 225 5.71 24.15 4.11
CA GLU A 225 6.95 24.92 4.06
C GLU A 225 8.22 24.04 4.08
N LYS A 226 8.09 22.77 4.52
CA LYS A 226 9.21 21.83 4.63
C LYS A 226 9.25 20.79 3.54
N ILE A 227 8.08 20.42 3.00
CA ILE A 227 7.95 19.33 2.03
C ILE A 227 7.45 19.90 0.71
N SER A 228 8.21 19.68 -0.35
CA SER A 228 7.75 19.93 -1.72
C SER A 228 7.40 18.62 -2.40
N VAL A 229 6.26 18.57 -3.11
CA VAL A 229 5.84 17.39 -3.88
C VAL A 229 5.84 17.75 -5.34
N GLN A 230 6.37 16.87 -6.19
CA GLN A 230 6.31 17.02 -7.64
C GLN A 230 5.93 15.70 -8.31
N GLN A 231 5.21 15.78 -9.42
CA GLN A 231 5.05 14.63 -10.30
C GLN A 231 6.35 14.43 -11.09
N GLY A 232 6.87 13.21 -11.11
CA GLY A 232 8.12 12.90 -11.80
C GLY A 232 8.42 11.41 -11.83
N ASP A 233 9.30 11.03 -12.75
CA ASP A 233 9.80 9.67 -12.88
C ASP A 233 11.09 9.52 -12.07
N LEU A 234 11.02 8.84 -10.94
CA LEU A 234 12.13 8.61 -10.02
C LEU A 234 12.81 9.92 -9.61
N LEU A 235 14.13 10.03 -9.82
CA LEU A 235 14.91 11.22 -9.51
C LEU A 235 15.18 12.12 -10.74
N HIS A 236 14.55 11.82 -11.90
CA HIS A 236 14.68 12.63 -13.09
C HIS A 236 14.08 14.04 -12.84
N GLY A 237 14.86 15.07 -13.12
CA GLY A 237 14.43 16.45 -12.88
C GLY A 237 14.50 16.92 -11.42
N THR A 238 14.77 16.05 -10.46
CA THR A 238 14.98 16.46 -9.06
C THR A 238 16.33 17.14 -8.91
N GLU A 239 16.33 18.39 -8.47
CA GLU A 239 17.58 19.17 -8.30
C GLU A 239 18.20 18.97 -6.92
N GLY A 240 19.53 19.09 -6.85
CA GLY A 240 20.30 19.03 -5.61
C GLY A 240 20.71 17.62 -5.20
N LYS A 241 21.19 17.50 -3.96
CA LYS A 241 21.61 16.25 -3.33
C LYS A 241 21.02 16.16 -1.94
N ALA A 242 20.67 14.94 -1.52
CA ALA A 242 20.12 14.65 -0.21
C ALA A 242 21.13 13.99 0.72
N ASP A 243 20.93 14.14 2.02
CA ASP A 243 21.61 13.37 3.07
C ASP A 243 21.00 11.97 3.17
N ILE A 244 19.67 11.88 2.95
CA ILE A 244 18.95 10.62 2.93
C ILE A 244 18.04 10.57 1.69
N ILE A 245 18.07 9.47 0.95
CA ILE A 245 17.07 9.14 -0.05
C ILE A 245 16.29 7.93 0.46
N ILE A 246 14.96 7.97 0.33
CA ILE A 246 14.07 6.87 0.71
C ILE A 246 13.31 6.45 -0.53
N ALA A 247 13.15 5.14 -0.73
CA ALA A 247 12.27 4.58 -1.73
C ALA A 247 11.60 3.31 -1.19
N ASN A 248 10.28 3.31 -1.11
CA ASN A 248 9.47 2.15 -0.72
C ASN A 248 8.65 1.70 -1.94
N ILE A 249 9.33 1.07 -2.89
CA ILE A 249 8.81 0.65 -4.20
C ILE A 249 9.36 -0.72 -4.58
N ILE A 250 8.83 -1.35 -5.63
CA ILE A 250 9.22 -2.72 -6.02
C ILE A 250 10.69 -2.83 -6.41
N ALA A 251 11.28 -4.01 -6.18
CA ALA A 251 12.71 -4.29 -6.35
C ALA A 251 13.26 -3.93 -7.74
N ASP A 252 12.51 -4.19 -8.81
CA ASP A 252 12.97 -3.88 -10.17
C ASP A 252 13.15 -2.38 -10.39
N ILE A 253 12.25 -1.58 -9.85
CA ILE A 253 12.33 -0.11 -9.92
C ILE A 253 13.46 0.40 -9.00
N ILE A 254 13.67 -0.21 -7.82
CA ILE A 254 14.85 0.09 -6.96
C ILE A 254 16.13 -0.14 -7.73
N ILE A 255 16.27 -1.27 -8.45
CA ILE A 255 17.47 -1.58 -9.24
C ILE A 255 17.70 -0.54 -10.34
N MET A 256 16.67 -0.03 -10.99
CA MET A 256 16.76 1.06 -11.94
C MET A 256 17.21 2.37 -11.26
N LEU A 257 16.56 2.73 -10.16
CA LEU A 257 16.84 3.93 -9.37
C LEU A 257 18.30 3.99 -8.87
N LEU A 258 18.90 2.85 -8.55
CA LEU A 258 20.28 2.75 -8.05
C LEU A 258 21.30 3.42 -8.97
N GLN A 259 21.03 3.54 -10.29
CA GLN A 259 21.93 4.23 -11.23
C GLN A 259 22.05 5.74 -10.93
N ASP A 260 21.01 6.35 -10.41
CA ASP A 260 20.94 7.79 -10.12
C ASP A 260 21.37 8.13 -8.69
N ILE A 261 21.24 7.18 -7.75
CA ILE A 261 21.47 7.40 -6.32
C ILE A 261 22.83 8.00 -6.01
N PRO A 262 23.98 7.53 -6.56
CA PRO A 262 25.29 8.11 -6.23
C PRO A 262 25.42 9.59 -6.63
N GLY A 263 24.74 9.98 -7.72
CA GLY A 263 24.70 11.38 -8.19
C GLY A 263 23.86 12.29 -7.32
N LYS A 264 22.86 11.74 -6.61
CA LYS A 264 21.87 12.47 -5.81
C LYS A 264 22.10 12.39 -4.31
N LEU A 265 22.98 11.52 -3.84
CA LEU A 265 23.43 11.50 -2.44
C LEU A 265 24.64 12.44 -2.24
N LYS A 266 24.67 13.10 -1.10
CA LYS A 266 25.87 13.74 -0.55
C LYS A 266 26.91 12.67 -0.18
N SER A 267 28.17 13.08 0.07
CA SER A 267 29.20 12.20 0.62
C SER A 267 28.74 11.64 1.97
N GLY A 268 28.90 10.33 2.21
CA GLY A 268 28.40 9.64 3.40
C GLY A 268 26.88 9.57 3.53
N GLY A 269 26.14 9.98 2.50
CA GLY A 269 24.67 9.95 2.48
C GLY A 269 24.10 8.51 2.49
N ILE A 270 22.87 8.40 2.91
CA ILE A 270 22.17 7.12 3.15
C ILE A 270 21.06 6.93 2.11
N PHE A 271 20.97 5.74 1.54
CA PHE A 271 19.81 5.29 0.78
C PHE A 271 19.05 4.22 1.57
N LEU A 272 17.77 4.47 1.84
CA LEU A 272 16.84 3.53 2.46
C LEU A 272 15.92 2.97 1.37
N ALA A 273 16.06 1.68 1.06
CA ALA A 273 15.24 0.99 0.06
C ALA A 273 14.36 -0.05 0.73
N SER A 274 13.07 -0.06 0.43
CA SER A 274 12.09 -1.07 0.87
C SER A 274 11.04 -1.32 -0.22
N GLY A 275 10.03 -2.15 0.07
CA GLY A 275 9.14 -2.68 -0.97
C GLY A 275 9.79 -3.86 -1.71
N ILE A 276 10.78 -4.47 -1.10
CA ILE A 276 11.60 -5.56 -1.63
C ILE A 276 11.20 -6.84 -0.89
N ILE A 277 10.77 -7.88 -1.61
CA ILE A 277 10.57 -9.21 -1.02
C ILE A 277 11.93 -9.84 -0.70
N GLU A 278 11.98 -10.69 0.33
CA GLU A 278 13.25 -11.28 0.82
C GLU A 278 14.04 -12.00 -0.27
N GLU A 279 13.36 -12.67 -1.20
CA GLU A 279 13.98 -13.39 -2.32
C GLU A 279 14.76 -12.47 -3.27
N ARG A 280 14.37 -11.17 -3.35
CA ARG A 280 15.02 -10.18 -4.24
C ARG A 280 16.09 -9.34 -3.53
N GLN A 281 16.34 -9.58 -2.22
CA GLN A 281 17.34 -8.85 -1.43
C GLN A 281 18.74 -8.94 -2.08
N ASN A 282 19.13 -10.12 -2.51
CA ASN A 282 20.47 -10.34 -3.10
C ASN A 282 20.64 -9.61 -4.43
N ASP A 283 19.59 -9.53 -5.26
CA ASP A 283 19.62 -8.82 -6.53
C ASP A 283 19.86 -7.32 -6.31
N VAL A 284 19.11 -6.73 -5.35
CA VAL A 284 19.26 -5.32 -4.99
C VAL A 284 20.63 -5.05 -4.38
N SER A 285 21.13 -5.92 -3.48
CA SER A 285 22.47 -5.80 -2.89
C SER A 285 23.58 -5.84 -3.94
N ALA A 286 23.49 -6.76 -4.90
CA ALA A 286 24.45 -6.86 -5.99
C ALA A 286 24.41 -5.64 -6.92
N ALA A 287 23.22 -5.08 -7.17
CA ALA A 287 23.06 -3.87 -7.97
C ALA A 287 23.62 -2.63 -7.24
N ALA A 288 23.38 -2.52 -5.93
CA ALA A 288 23.89 -1.44 -5.09
C ALA A 288 25.44 -1.38 -5.09
N SER A 289 26.06 -2.54 -4.93
CA SER A 289 27.54 -2.65 -4.92
C SER A 289 28.16 -2.21 -6.25
N LYS A 290 27.50 -2.45 -7.40
CA LYS A 290 27.99 -2.00 -8.72
C LYS A 290 28.03 -0.49 -8.89
N VAL A 291 27.24 0.23 -8.10
CA VAL A 291 27.19 1.71 -8.17
C VAL A 291 27.90 2.38 -6.97
N GLY A 292 28.68 1.62 -6.18
CA GLY A 292 29.47 2.15 -5.08
C GLY A 292 28.63 2.44 -3.81
N LEU A 293 27.57 1.68 -3.59
CA LEU A 293 26.80 1.72 -2.35
C LEU A 293 27.12 0.47 -1.52
N CYS A 294 27.44 0.67 -0.24
CA CYS A 294 27.66 -0.40 0.73
C CYS A 294 26.39 -0.64 1.54
N VAL A 295 25.93 -1.89 1.63
CA VAL A 295 24.82 -2.29 2.48
C VAL A 295 25.30 -2.34 3.93
N GLU A 296 24.79 -1.45 4.78
CA GLU A 296 25.16 -1.37 6.21
C GLU A 296 24.24 -2.18 7.11
N ALA A 297 22.97 -2.27 6.76
CA ALA A 297 21.98 -2.96 7.55
C ALA A 297 20.79 -3.41 6.72
N VAL A 298 20.20 -4.53 7.13
CA VAL A 298 18.95 -5.07 6.58
C VAL A 298 18.06 -5.46 7.76
N ASP A 299 16.80 -5.00 7.75
CA ASP A 299 15.76 -5.54 8.61
C ASP A 299 14.76 -6.27 7.73
N ALA A 300 14.24 -7.40 8.22
CA ALA A 300 13.24 -8.21 7.54
C ALA A 300 12.01 -8.39 8.43
N LYS A 301 10.83 -8.31 7.85
CA LYS A 301 9.56 -8.54 8.54
C LYS A 301 8.47 -8.91 7.54
N GLY A 302 7.75 -10.03 7.81
CA GLY A 302 6.62 -10.47 6.99
C GLY A 302 6.98 -10.77 5.53
N GLY A 303 8.20 -11.32 5.25
CA GLY A 303 8.66 -11.61 3.89
C GLY A 303 9.15 -10.39 3.10
N TRP A 304 9.25 -9.22 3.76
CA TRP A 304 9.74 -7.96 3.18
C TRP A 304 11.01 -7.49 3.87
N VAL A 305 11.84 -6.76 3.15
CA VAL A 305 13.06 -6.17 3.70
C VAL A 305 13.11 -4.65 3.52
N VAL A 306 13.80 -3.99 4.46
CA VAL A 306 14.34 -2.65 4.29
C VAL A 306 15.86 -2.74 4.33
N MET A 307 16.51 -2.10 3.35
CA MET A 307 17.95 -2.07 3.22
C MET A 307 18.46 -0.65 3.45
N GLN A 308 19.39 -0.50 4.37
CA GLN A 308 20.13 0.74 4.56
C GLN A 308 21.46 0.61 3.83
N MET A 309 21.68 1.49 2.88
CA MET A 309 22.90 1.54 2.08
C MET A 309 23.57 2.90 2.24
N ARG A 310 24.90 2.91 2.26
CA ARG A 310 25.69 4.14 2.35
C ARG A 310 26.51 4.33 1.10
N LYS A 311 26.60 5.59 0.68
CA LYS A 311 27.53 6.00 -0.37
C LYS A 311 28.95 6.02 0.21
N GLU A 312 29.84 5.23 -0.38
CA GLU A 312 31.27 5.30 -0.10
C GLU A 312 31.85 6.63 -0.59
N ASP A 313 32.85 7.17 0.13
CA ASP A 313 33.52 8.44 -0.19
C ASP A 313 34.41 8.33 -1.44
#